data_5885f51a757a8435c3fc9fb7b540a49d
#
_entry.id   5885f51a757a8435c3fc9fb7b540a49d
#
_cell.length_a   1.000
_cell.length_b   1.000
_cell.length_c   1.000
_cell.angle_alpha   90.00
_cell.angle_beta   90.00
_cell.angle_gamma   90.00
#
_symmetry.space_group_name_H-M   'P 1'
#
loop_
_entity.id
_entity.type
_entity.pdbx_description
1 polymer ?
#
loop_
_entity_poly.entity_id
_entity_poly.type
_entity_poly.pdbx_seq_one_letter_code
_entity_poly.pdbx_strand_id
1 'polypeptide(L)'
;MSLFSEKLSYYIKKTRLTLLFLSSVSDLDVSYISKIKKGERLPRNKDLLVPLINALRLSPSEKEDLWNAYKISFIGEERFLQHQAVKKFLSSISNAEGESVICSFAHQIPSSSVYYGKTEVDHIVKAAIESECSKENGCIQIVAQPDYQFLMELLSSVSLCFPKMEMTQIVCLQTGSEAGKLAYNVESLGAMYPLLSCTDSYRVKYYYDDIPAHINHMNVMPFFILTTDCTISLSADYTLADVSSNPKRHKLYTSIFKEMFFHTEDLIFHEYKVNIVSDSPKEIAASKKSSFAELSASPFLLPYYSDRALKEMVRKDTSDFTSIV
;
A
#
# COMPACT_ATOMS: atom_id res chain seq x y z
N MET A 1 -22.69 21.98 -10.78
CA MET A 1 -21.40 22.63 -11.03
C MET A 1 -20.32 21.62 -10.73
N SER A 2 -19.20 21.65 -11.45
CA SER A 2 -18.06 20.75 -11.10
C SER A 2 -17.21 21.40 -10.01
N LEU A 3 -16.50 20.58 -9.23
CA LEU A 3 -15.59 21.06 -8.19
C LEU A 3 -14.56 22.06 -8.76
N PHE A 4 -14.07 21.78 -9.97
CA PHE A 4 -13.16 22.69 -10.68
C PHE A 4 -13.78 24.07 -10.96
N SER A 5 -15.03 24.12 -11.46
CA SER A 5 -15.69 25.39 -11.77
C SER A 5 -15.97 26.23 -10.50
N GLU A 6 -16.26 25.58 -9.40
CA GLU A 6 -16.45 26.24 -8.10
C GLU A 6 -15.14 26.86 -7.60
N LYS A 7 -14.06 26.06 -7.58
CA LYS A 7 -12.72 26.52 -7.18
C LYS A 7 -12.18 27.60 -8.11
N LEU A 8 -12.34 27.45 -9.42
CA LEU A 8 -11.94 28.45 -10.39
C LEU A 8 -12.70 29.78 -10.17
N SER A 9 -14.02 29.71 -9.95
CA SER A 9 -14.82 30.88 -9.66
C SER A 9 -14.39 31.59 -8.38
N TYR A 10 -14.10 30.81 -7.34
CA TYR A 10 -13.58 31.31 -6.07
C TYR A 10 -12.25 32.05 -6.27
N TYR A 11 -11.27 31.43 -6.98
CA TYR A 11 -9.96 32.04 -7.17
C TYR A 11 -10.00 33.27 -8.07
N ILE A 12 -10.81 33.28 -9.13
CA ILE A 12 -11.03 34.50 -9.96
C ILE A 12 -11.58 35.64 -9.10
N LYS A 13 -12.56 35.35 -8.21
CA LYS A 13 -13.12 36.35 -7.30
C LYS A 13 -12.08 36.84 -6.27
N LYS A 14 -11.31 35.93 -5.70
CA LYS A 14 -10.25 36.22 -4.72
C LYS A 14 -9.17 37.15 -5.30
N THR A 15 -8.72 36.85 -6.52
CA THR A 15 -7.67 37.63 -7.19
C THR A 15 -8.18 38.94 -7.83
N ARG A 16 -9.52 39.14 -7.84
CA ARG A 16 -10.17 40.31 -8.47
C ARG A 16 -9.83 40.50 -9.93
N LEU A 17 -9.41 39.46 -10.66
CA LEU A 17 -9.07 39.50 -12.06
C LEU A 17 -10.33 39.47 -12.94
N THR A 18 -10.32 40.21 -14.02
CA THR A 18 -11.41 40.23 -15.01
C THR A 18 -11.23 39.11 -16.03
N LEU A 19 -12.35 38.61 -16.59
CA LEU A 19 -12.27 37.59 -17.64
C LEU A 19 -11.55 38.09 -18.90
N LEU A 20 -11.62 39.40 -19.19
CA LEU A 20 -10.88 40.04 -20.29
C LEU A 20 -9.36 39.96 -20.07
N PHE A 21 -8.90 40.26 -18.85
CA PHE A 21 -7.49 40.12 -18.51
C PHE A 21 -7.02 38.67 -18.61
N LEU A 22 -7.80 37.72 -18.07
CA LEU A 22 -7.47 36.30 -18.15
C LEU A 22 -7.42 35.82 -19.59
N SER A 23 -8.31 36.28 -20.44
CA SER A 23 -8.33 35.99 -21.87
C SER A 23 -7.06 36.50 -22.58
N SER A 24 -6.66 37.73 -22.30
CA SER A 24 -5.47 38.33 -22.95
C SER A 24 -4.15 37.67 -22.56
N VAL A 25 -4.08 37.03 -21.36
CA VAL A 25 -2.85 36.37 -20.88
C VAL A 25 -2.83 34.88 -21.19
N SER A 26 -4.00 34.24 -21.26
CA SER A 26 -4.11 32.79 -21.44
C SER A 26 -4.33 32.35 -22.89
N ASP A 27 -4.54 33.27 -23.78
CA ASP A 27 -4.91 33.06 -25.20
C ASP A 27 -6.22 32.22 -25.35
N LEU A 28 -7.09 32.31 -24.35
CA LEU A 28 -8.40 31.67 -24.33
C LEU A 28 -9.49 32.72 -24.54
N ASP A 29 -10.48 32.41 -25.36
CA ASP A 29 -11.63 33.28 -25.57
C ASP A 29 -12.40 33.53 -24.26
N VAL A 30 -12.88 34.76 -24.05
CA VAL A 30 -13.63 35.17 -22.87
C VAL A 30 -14.87 34.31 -22.66
N SER A 31 -15.55 33.95 -23.75
CA SER A 31 -16.74 33.10 -23.67
C SER A 31 -16.39 31.68 -23.24
N TYR A 32 -15.23 31.19 -23.65
CA TYR A 32 -14.72 29.88 -23.23
C TYR A 32 -14.38 29.86 -21.74
N ILE A 33 -13.67 30.85 -21.22
CA ILE A 33 -13.37 30.99 -19.79
C ILE A 33 -14.67 31.13 -18.99
N SER A 34 -15.65 31.88 -19.49
CA SER A 34 -16.96 32.03 -18.85
C SER A 34 -17.71 30.67 -18.74
N LYS A 35 -17.69 29.85 -19.80
CA LYS A 35 -18.30 28.51 -19.80
C LYS A 35 -17.63 27.57 -18.82
N ILE A 36 -16.28 27.59 -18.75
CA ILE A 36 -15.51 26.80 -17.77
C ILE A 36 -15.87 27.24 -16.34
N LYS A 37 -15.87 28.54 -16.07
CA LYS A 37 -16.22 29.13 -14.77
C LYS A 37 -17.63 28.73 -14.32
N LYS A 38 -18.60 28.69 -15.24
CA LYS A 38 -19.97 28.27 -14.95
C LYS A 38 -20.16 26.76 -14.83
N GLY A 39 -19.14 25.97 -15.18
CA GLY A 39 -19.22 24.51 -15.19
C GLY A 39 -19.96 23.93 -16.41
N GLU A 40 -20.24 24.76 -17.41
CA GLU A 40 -20.89 24.34 -18.67
C GLU A 40 -19.91 23.56 -19.56
N ARG A 41 -18.61 23.71 -19.31
CA ARG A 41 -17.55 23.02 -20.06
C ARG A 41 -16.36 22.70 -19.14
N LEU A 42 -15.85 21.47 -19.29
CA LEU A 42 -14.57 21.07 -18.70
C LEU A 42 -13.54 20.86 -19.81
N PRO A 43 -12.38 21.57 -19.78
CA PRO A 43 -11.34 21.39 -20.80
C PRO A 43 -10.80 19.96 -20.78
N ARG A 44 -10.71 19.34 -21.95
CA ARG A 44 -10.14 17.97 -22.07
C ARG A 44 -8.62 17.97 -22.05
N ASN A 45 -8.00 19.04 -22.56
CA ASN A 45 -6.55 19.20 -22.56
C ASN A 45 -6.13 20.10 -21.40
N LYS A 46 -5.30 19.55 -20.49
CA LYS A 46 -4.73 20.27 -19.36
C LYS A 46 -3.84 21.44 -19.79
N ASP A 47 -3.18 21.34 -20.96
CA ASP A 47 -2.26 22.35 -21.44
C ASP A 47 -2.95 23.69 -21.71
N LEU A 48 -4.24 23.65 -22.05
CA LEU A 48 -5.07 24.86 -22.19
C LEU A 48 -5.29 25.59 -20.87
N LEU A 49 -5.20 24.86 -19.73
CA LEU A 49 -5.41 25.44 -18.40
C LEU A 49 -4.14 26.02 -17.78
N VAL A 50 -2.96 25.59 -18.22
CA VAL A 50 -1.69 26.06 -17.65
C VAL A 50 -1.55 27.58 -17.72
N PRO A 51 -1.75 28.26 -18.88
CA PRO A 51 -1.69 29.69 -18.95
C PRO A 51 -2.75 30.40 -18.09
N LEU A 52 -3.97 29.87 -18.08
CA LEU A 52 -5.07 30.39 -17.27
C LEU A 52 -4.77 30.32 -15.76
N ILE A 53 -4.29 29.17 -15.28
CA ILE A 53 -3.95 28.98 -13.86
C ILE A 53 -2.74 29.84 -13.47
N ASN A 54 -1.76 30.00 -14.35
CA ASN A 54 -0.62 30.87 -14.10
C ASN A 54 -1.01 32.35 -14.05
N ALA A 55 -1.95 32.78 -14.90
CA ALA A 55 -2.47 34.14 -14.91
C ALA A 55 -3.17 34.52 -13.60
N LEU A 56 -3.70 33.56 -12.86
CA LEU A 56 -4.38 33.78 -11.56
C LEU A 56 -3.41 34.16 -10.43
N ARG A 57 -2.10 34.03 -10.61
CA ARG A 57 -1.06 34.37 -9.62
C ARG A 57 -1.29 33.75 -8.24
N LEU A 58 -1.73 32.50 -8.21
CA LEU A 58 -2.00 31.74 -7.00
C LEU A 58 -0.69 31.29 -6.32
N SER A 59 -0.76 31.08 -5.00
CA SER A 59 0.32 30.40 -4.28
C SER A 59 0.50 28.95 -4.77
N PRO A 60 1.64 28.30 -4.50
CA PRO A 60 1.85 26.90 -4.89
C PRO A 60 0.75 25.95 -4.39
N SER A 61 0.31 26.10 -3.14
CA SER A 61 -0.76 25.30 -2.55
C SER A 61 -2.13 25.54 -3.20
N GLU A 62 -2.44 26.78 -3.54
CA GLU A 62 -3.70 27.11 -4.22
C GLU A 62 -3.71 26.62 -5.68
N LYS A 63 -2.55 26.65 -6.36
CA LYS A 63 -2.42 26.05 -7.69
C LYS A 63 -2.66 24.54 -7.63
N GLU A 64 -2.08 23.88 -6.62
CA GLU A 64 -2.27 22.45 -6.41
C GLU A 64 -3.73 22.12 -6.10
N ASP A 65 -4.39 22.90 -5.24
CA ASP A 65 -5.81 22.76 -4.93
C ASP A 65 -6.68 22.86 -6.19
N LEU A 66 -6.38 23.84 -7.06
CA LEU A 66 -7.12 24.03 -8.31
C LEU A 66 -6.85 22.90 -9.32
N TRP A 67 -5.61 22.41 -9.42
CA TRP A 67 -5.26 21.27 -10.24
C TRP A 67 -5.90 19.96 -9.76
N ASN A 68 -5.97 19.75 -8.46
CA ASN A 68 -6.63 18.60 -7.88
C ASN A 68 -8.15 18.63 -8.14
N ALA A 69 -8.77 19.82 -7.99
CA ALA A 69 -10.18 20.01 -8.35
C ALA A 69 -10.45 19.72 -9.84
N TYR A 70 -9.53 20.11 -10.73
CA TYR A 70 -9.62 19.77 -12.16
C TYR A 70 -9.54 18.26 -12.39
N LYS A 71 -8.56 17.58 -11.79
CA LYS A 71 -8.39 16.14 -11.91
C LYS A 71 -9.62 15.40 -11.39
N ILE A 72 -10.12 15.76 -10.19
CA ILE A 72 -11.34 15.19 -9.62
C ILE A 72 -12.54 15.37 -10.58
N SER A 73 -12.70 16.58 -11.13
CA SER A 73 -13.78 16.84 -12.08
C SER A 73 -13.64 16.09 -13.41
N PHE A 74 -12.40 15.73 -13.81
CA PHE A 74 -12.09 15.08 -15.07
C PHE A 74 -12.18 13.56 -15.01
N ILE A 75 -11.61 12.93 -13.96
CA ILE A 75 -11.53 11.47 -13.83
C ILE A 75 -12.48 10.90 -12.80
N GLY A 76 -13.14 11.76 -12.00
CA GLY A 76 -13.94 11.37 -10.84
C GLY A 76 -13.09 11.33 -9.56
N GLU A 77 -13.74 11.58 -8.43
CA GLU A 77 -13.10 11.60 -7.10
C GLU A 77 -12.47 10.25 -6.77
N GLU A 78 -13.19 9.21 -7.09
CA GLU A 78 -12.81 7.84 -6.86
C GLU A 78 -11.46 7.49 -7.50
N ARG A 79 -11.33 7.68 -8.80
CA ARG A 79 -10.07 7.43 -9.52
C ARG A 79 -8.94 8.37 -9.07
N PHE A 80 -9.30 9.60 -8.69
CA PHE A 80 -8.31 10.52 -8.17
C PHE A 80 -7.67 10.01 -6.87
N LEU A 81 -8.48 9.51 -5.92
CA LEU A 81 -7.99 8.93 -4.67
C LEU A 81 -7.12 7.69 -4.93
N GLN A 82 -7.54 6.82 -5.85
CA GLN A 82 -6.71 5.67 -6.27
C GLN A 82 -5.34 6.10 -6.80
N HIS A 83 -5.30 7.10 -7.70
CA HIS A 83 -4.03 7.62 -8.23
C HIS A 83 -3.16 8.25 -7.15
N GLN A 84 -3.75 8.92 -6.15
CA GLN A 84 -3.01 9.47 -5.02
C GLN A 84 -2.42 8.38 -4.13
N ALA A 85 -3.17 7.32 -3.83
CA ALA A 85 -2.69 6.18 -3.05
C ALA A 85 -1.52 5.49 -3.74
N VAL A 86 -1.64 5.21 -5.04
CA VAL A 86 -0.55 4.62 -5.83
C VAL A 86 0.68 5.54 -5.87
N LYS A 87 0.49 6.85 -6.07
CA LYS A 87 1.60 7.80 -6.08
C LYS A 87 2.33 7.84 -4.74
N LYS A 88 1.58 7.83 -3.63
CA LYS A 88 2.14 7.79 -2.28
C LYS A 88 2.94 6.50 -2.07
N PHE A 89 2.39 5.36 -2.47
CA PHE A 89 3.06 4.07 -2.41
C PHE A 89 4.38 4.07 -3.21
N LEU A 90 4.37 4.49 -4.47
CA LEU A 90 5.57 4.57 -5.29
C LEU A 90 6.64 5.51 -4.72
N SER A 91 6.22 6.60 -4.06
CA SER A 91 7.14 7.51 -3.39
C SER A 91 7.74 6.90 -2.12
N SER A 92 7.01 6.05 -1.40
CA SER A 92 7.51 5.37 -0.20
C SER A 92 8.56 4.30 -0.52
N ILE A 93 8.44 3.63 -1.68
CA ILE A 93 9.44 2.67 -2.17
C ILE A 93 10.83 3.31 -2.31
N SER A 94 10.89 4.55 -2.80
CA SER A 94 12.15 5.26 -3.04
C SER A 94 12.86 5.69 -1.74
N ASN A 95 12.14 5.74 -0.61
CA ASN A 95 12.62 6.29 0.66
C ASN A 95 12.75 5.24 1.76
N ALA A 96 12.66 3.95 1.44
CA ALA A 96 12.76 2.86 2.40
C ALA A 96 14.22 2.64 2.87
N GLU A 97 14.80 3.64 3.54
CA GLU A 97 15.97 3.47 4.38
C GLU A 97 15.49 3.14 5.80
N GLY A 98 15.66 1.88 6.22
CA GLY A 98 15.22 1.42 7.53
C GLY A 98 16.02 2.07 8.66
N GLU A 99 15.39 2.87 9.49
CA GLU A 99 15.97 3.27 10.76
C GLU A 99 15.98 2.06 11.71
N SER A 100 17.18 1.68 12.19
CA SER A 100 17.33 0.61 13.16
C SER A 100 16.90 1.10 14.55
N VAL A 101 15.79 0.59 15.06
CA VAL A 101 15.41 0.75 16.46
C VAL A 101 16.27 -0.21 17.29
N ILE A 102 16.95 0.32 18.31
CA ILE A 102 17.76 -0.48 19.22
C ILE A 102 16.84 -1.40 20.04
N CYS A 103 16.95 -2.71 19.83
CA CYS A 103 16.24 -3.71 20.61
C CYS A 103 16.90 -3.81 22.00
N SER A 104 16.19 -3.43 23.06
CA SER A 104 16.62 -3.60 24.44
C SER A 104 15.97 -4.83 25.06
N PHE A 105 16.74 -5.85 25.31
CA PHE A 105 16.28 -7.12 25.85
C PHE A 105 16.16 -7.08 27.38
N ALA A 106 15.00 -7.08 27.93
CA ALA A 106 14.61 -7.67 29.23
C ALA A 106 13.21 -7.25 29.68
N HIS A 107 12.18 -7.98 29.28
CA HIS A 107 10.89 -7.86 29.94
C HIS A 107 10.33 -9.26 30.19
N GLN A 108 9.96 -9.56 31.43
CA GLN A 108 9.19 -10.76 31.76
C GLN A 108 7.74 -10.52 31.33
N ILE A 109 7.24 -11.37 30.45
CA ILE A 109 5.85 -11.33 30.03
C ILE A 109 5.02 -11.94 31.17
N PRO A 110 3.98 -11.23 31.68
CA PRO A 110 3.09 -11.79 32.70
C PRO A 110 2.36 -13.03 32.18
N SER A 111 2.11 -13.98 33.05
CA SER A 111 1.41 -15.23 32.69
C SER A 111 -0.04 -15.02 32.22
N SER A 112 -0.70 -13.96 32.69
CA SER A 112 -2.01 -13.48 32.21
C SER A 112 -2.20 -12.03 32.67
N SER A 113 -2.56 -11.14 31.74
CA SER A 113 -2.83 -9.74 32.06
C SER A 113 -3.60 -9.05 30.94
N VAL A 114 -4.37 -8.03 31.30
CA VAL A 114 -5.10 -7.16 30.37
C VAL A 114 -4.46 -5.77 30.40
N TYR A 115 -4.21 -5.20 29.23
CA TYR A 115 -3.59 -3.89 29.05
C TYR A 115 -4.55 -2.92 28.38
N TYR A 116 -4.53 -1.67 28.81
CA TYR A 116 -5.44 -0.62 28.37
C TYR A 116 -4.66 0.59 27.84
N GLY A 117 -5.06 1.09 26.71
CA GLY A 117 -4.44 2.24 26.06
C GLY A 117 -3.31 1.82 25.11
N LYS A 118 -3.19 2.57 24.01
CA LYS A 118 -2.30 2.25 22.91
C LYS A 118 -0.84 2.07 23.35
N THR A 119 -0.35 2.95 24.23
CA THR A 119 1.05 2.91 24.71
C THR A 119 1.36 1.63 25.49
N GLU A 120 0.43 1.17 26.35
CA GLU A 120 0.64 -0.07 27.10
C GLU A 120 0.54 -1.29 26.20
N VAL A 121 -0.39 -1.27 25.23
CA VAL A 121 -0.52 -2.32 24.23
C VAL A 121 0.73 -2.40 23.36
N ASP A 122 1.24 -1.29 22.85
CA ASP A 122 2.48 -1.23 22.07
C ASP A 122 3.66 -1.76 22.89
N HIS A 123 3.75 -1.40 24.15
CA HIS A 123 4.81 -1.86 25.05
C HIS A 123 4.80 -3.37 25.26
N ILE A 124 3.63 -3.97 25.51
CA ILE A 124 3.55 -5.43 25.74
C ILE A 124 3.73 -6.24 24.46
N VAL A 125 3.25 -5.73 23.32
CA VAL A 125 3.50 -6.32 22.00
C VAL A 125 5.01 -6.32 21.71
N LYS A 126 5.69 -5.20 21.96
CA LYS A 126 7.14 -5.09 21.81
C LYS A 126 7.86 -6.10 22.71
N ALA A 127 7.53 -6.15 24.01
CA ALA A 127 8.14 -7.05 24.96
C ALA A 127 8.00 -8.53 24.55
N ALA A 128 6.82 -8.92 24.04
CA ALA A 128 6.57 -10.29 23.61
C ALA A 128 7.39 -10.65 22.35
N ILE A 129 7.46 -9.76 21.38
CA ILE A 129 8.25 -9.97 20.15
C ILE A 129 9.74 -10.01 20.46
N GLU A 130 10.25 -9.10 21.28
CA GLU A 130 11.66 -9.10 21.73
C GLU A 130 12.03 -10.37 22.51
N SER A 131 11.14 -10.83 23.38
CA SER A 131 11.33 -12.10 24.09
C SER A 131 11.42 -13.27 23.11
N GLU A 132 10.59 -13.28 22.05
CA GLU A 132 10.61 -14.32 21.03
C GLU A 132 11.93 -14.30 20.22
N CYS A 133 12.45 -13.12 19.93
CA CYS A 133 13.73 -12.95 19.23
C CYS A 133 14.93 -13.55 19.97
N SER A 134 14.81 -13.74 21.29
CA SER A 134 15.86 -14.35 22.12
C SER A 134 15.90 -15.87 22.01
N LYS A 135 14.93 -16.50 21.35
CA LYS A 135 14.81 -17.95 21.23
C LYS A 135 15.47 -18.45 19.96
N GLU A 136 16.09 -19.61 20.02
CA GLU A 136 16.80 -20.22 18.89
C GLU A 136 15.85 -20.55 17.71
N ASN A 137 14.62 -20.96 18.00
CA ASN A 137 13.58 -21.29 17.01
C ASN A 137 12.34 -20.40 17.22
N GLY A 138 12.54 -19.11 17.44
CA GLY A 138 11.47 -18.16 17.61
C GLY A 138 10.62 -18.02 16.35
N CYS A 139 9.31 -17.93 16.53
CA CYS A 139 8.34 -17.80 15.44
C CYS A 139 7.22 -16.85 15.85
N ILE A 140 6.86 -15.94 14.97
CA ILE A 140 5.80 -14.97 15.20
C ILE A 140 4.69 -15.19 14.17
N GLN A 141 3.48 -15.45 14.65
CA GLN A 141 2.29 -15.60 13.82
C GLN A 141 1.30 -14.50 14.16
N ILE A 142 0.81 -13.80 13.14
CA ILE A 142 0.08 -12.54 13.30
C ILE A 142 -1.22 -12.60 12.51
N VAL A 143 -2.32 -12.27 13.15
CA VAL A 143 -3.58 -11.91 12.51
C VAL A 143 -3.87 -10.47 12.93
N ALA A 144 -3.46 -9.53 12.11
CA ALA A 144 -3.64 -8.09 12.34
C ALA A 144 -3.51 -7.35 11.02
N GLN A 145 -4.14 -6.16 10.94
CA GLN A 145 -4.07 -5.35 9.74
C GLN A 145 -2.77 -4.52 9.68
N PRO A 146 -2.28 -4.20 8.48
CA PRO A 146 -1.07 -3.40 8.31
C PRO A 146 -1.20 -1.93 8.75
N ASP A 147 -2.41 -1.46 9.06
CA ASP A 147 -2.68 -0.15 9.65
C ASP A 147 -2.21 -0.02 11.11
N TYR A 148 -1.88 -1.13 11.77
CA TYR A 148 -1.15 -1.12 13.04
C TYR A 148 0.32 -0.74 12.80
N GLN A 149 0.55 0.54 12.54
CA GLN A 149 1.84 1.07 12.12
C GLN A 149 2.98 0.70 13.09
N PHE A 150 2.76 0.80 14.41
CA PHE A 150 3.75 0.42 15.41
C PHE A 150 4.25 -1.03 15.22
N LEU A 151 3.34 -1.96 14.96
CA LEU A 151 3.68 -3.36 14.72
C LEU A 151 4.54 -3.51 13.45
N MET A 152 4.18 -2.82 12.36
CA MET A 152 4.93 -2.90 11.11
C MET A 152 6.36 -2.34 11.26
N GLU A 153 6.53 -1.24 11.98
CA GLU A 153 7.84 -0.66 12.29
C GLU A 153 8.68 -1.58 13.18
N LEU A 154 8.05 -2.19 14.19
CA LEU A 154 8.70 -3.16 15.08
C LEU A 154 9.17 -4.40 14.31
N LEU A 155 8.33 -5.01 13.47
CA LEU A 155 8.69 -6.18 12.66
C LEU A 155 9.80 -5.85 11.66
N SER A 156 9.81 -4.65 11.09
CA SER A 156 10.89 -4.20 10.22
C SER A 156 12.22 -4.12 10.96
N SER A 157 12.21 -3.58 12.19
CA SER A 157 13.39 -3.55 13.05
C SER A 157 13.87 -4.95 13.44
N VAL A 158 12.93 -5.85 13.76
CA VAL A 158 13.23 -7.26 14.08
C VAL A 158 13.86 -7.96 12.88
N SER A 159 13.35 -7.75 11.66
CA SER A 159 13.89 -8.39 10.46
C SER A 159 15.31 -7.99 10.16
N LEU A 160 15.69 -6.76 10.46
CA LEU A 160 17.08 -6.26 10.31
C LEU A 160 18.03 -6.87 11.35
N CYS A 161 17.56 -7.00 12.60
CA CYS A 161 18.39 -7.54 13.69
C CYS A 161 18.43 -9.07 13.72
N PHE A 162 17.34 -9.72 13.28
CA PHE A 162 17.12 -11.17 13.35
C PHE A 162 16.63 -11.71 12.01
N PRO A 163 17.46 -11.74 10.96
CA PRO A 163 17.03 -12.07 9.59
C PRO A 163 16.51 -13.52 9.41
N LYS A 164 16.71 -14.39 10.40
CA LYS A 164 16.22 -15.78 10.41
C LYS A 164 14.90 -15.95 11.19
N MET A 165 14.39 -14.88 11.81
CA MET A 165 13.13 -14.92 12.55
C MET A 165 11.97 -15.17 11.59
N GLU A 166 11.31 -16.30 11.73
CA GLU A 166 10.14 -16.62 10.91
C GLU A 166 8.92 -15.80 11.38
N MET A 167 8.40 -14.99 10.49
CA MET A 167 7.23 -14.14 10.72
C MET A 167 6.17 -14.44 9.66
N THR A 168 4.96 -14.76 10.11
CA THR A 168 3.82 -14.97 9.19
C THR A 168 2.66 -14.09 9.61
N GLN A 169 2.18 -13.27 8.68
CA GLN A 169 1.03 -12.39 8.91
C GLN A 169 -0.12 -12.76 7.97
N ILE A 170 -1.33 -12.83 8.52
CA ILE A 170 -2.57 -12.94 7.74
C ILE A 170 -3.28 -11.60 7.78
N VAL A 171 -3.56 -11.05 6.60
CA VAL A 171 -4.21 -9.76 6.43
C VAL A 171 -5.51 -9.89 5.66
N CYS A 172 -6.45 -9.02 5.96
CA CYS A 172 -7.67 -8.87 5.18
C CYS A 172 -7.49 -7.72 4.18
N LEU A 173 -7.77 -7.97 2.91
CA LEU A 173 -7.88 -6.95 1.87
C LEU A 173 -9.35 -6.70 1.58
N GLN A 174 -9.70 -5.49 1.17
CA GLN A 174 -11.09 -5.13 0.87
C GLN A 174 -11.49 -5.57 -0.53
N THR A 175 -12.68 -6.17 -0.62
CA THR A 175 -13.31 -6.49 -1.90
C THR A 175 -14.04 -5.27 -2.47
N GLY A 176 -14.05 -5.16 -3.80
CA GLY A 176 -14.84 -4.19 -4.54
C GLY A 176 -13.99 -3.15 -5.26
N SER A 177 -14.63 -2.49 -6.23
CA SER A 177 -14.00 -1.47 -7.09
C SER A 177 -14.12 -0.05 -6.54
N GLU A 178 -14.74 0.13 -5.38
CA GLU A 178 -14.88 1.44 -4.75
C GLU A 178 -13.51 2.03 -4.39
N ALA A 179 -13.34 3.32 -4.62
CA ALA A 179 -12.05 4.00 -4.46
C ALA A 179 -11.43 3.86 -3.08
N GLY A 180 -12.25 3.96 -2.05
CA GLY A 180 -11.78 3.84 -0.67
C GLY A 180 -11.20 2.45 -0.39
N LYS A 181 -11.81 1.42 -0.94
CA LYS A 181 -11.38 0.02 -0.76
C LYS A 181 -10.06 -0.26 -1.49
N LEU A 182 -9.93 0.22 -2.73
CA LEU A 182 -8.68 0.08 -3.48
C LEU A 182 -7.56 0.93 -2.89
N ALA A 183 -7.85 2.14 -2.39
CA ALA A 183 -6.87 2.96 -1.69
C ALA A 183 -6.36 2.26 -0.42
N TYR A 184 -7.25 1.64 0.36
CA TYR A 184 -6.89 0.85 1.54
C TYR A 184 -5.94 -0.31 1.19
N ASN A 185 -6.23 -1.07 0.14
CA ASN A 185 -5.36 -2.19 -0.27
C ASN A 185 -3.96 -1.71 -0.67
N VAL A 186 -3.87 -0.59 -1.40
CA VAL A 186 -2.58 0.00 -1.79
C VAL A 186 -1.84 0.57 -0.57
N GLU A 187 -2.54 1.19 0.36
CA GLU A 187 -1.94 1.68 1.62
C GLU A 187 -1.44 0.53 2.49
N SER A 188 -2.22 -0.56 2.58
CA SER A 188 -1.83 -1.80 3.27
C SER A 188 -0.57 -2.41 2.65
N LEU A 189 -0.50 -2.48 1.33
CA LEU A 189 0.70 -2.93 0.63
C LEU A 189 1.89 -2.00 0.92
N GLY A 190 1.67 -0.68 0.93
CA GLY A 190 2.70 0.30 1.26
C GLY A 190 3.25 0.16 2.67
N ALA A 191 2.41 -0.19 3.65
CA ALA A 191 2.84 -0.43 5.02
C ALA A 191 3.67 -1.72 5.17
N MET A 192 3.36 -2.76 4.39
CA MET A 192 4.08 -4.05 4.41
C MET A 192 5.35 -4.03 3.55
N TYR A 193 5.42 -3.19 2.54
CA TYR A 193 6.48 -3.20 1.54
C TYR A 193 7.90 -3.12 2.11
N PRO A 194 8.22 -2.24 3.10
CA PRO A 194 9.56 -2.18 3.69
C PRO A 194 10.00 -3.54 4.24
N LEU A 195 9.09 -4.23 4.92
CA LEU A 195 9.37 -5.54 5.51
C LEU A 195 9.50 -6.63 4.44
N LEU A 196 8.62 -6.65 3.45
CA LEU A 196 8.65 -7.58 2.32
C LEU A 196 9.91 -7.44 1.45
N SER A 197 10.50 -6.24 1.38
CA SER A 197 11.71 -5.97 0.61
C SER A 197 13.01 -6.26 1.37
N CYS A 198 12.95 -6.37 2.70
CA CYS A 198 14.14 -6.53 3.55
C CYS A 198 14.45 -7.98 3.91
N THR A 199 13.47 -8.88 3.90
CA THR A 199 13.67 -10.26 4.36
C THR A 199 12.74 -11.26 3.70
N ASP A 200 13.30 -12.46 3.42
CA ASP A 200 12.55 -13.63 2.95
C ASP A 200 11.85 -14.37 4.11
N SER A 201 12.17 -14.04 5.35
CA SER A 201 11.60 -14.68 6.55
C SER A 201 10.23 -14.12 6.95
N TYR A 202 9.76 -13.07 6.27
CA TYR A 202 8.42 -12.52 6.47
C TYR A 202 7.50 -12.97 5.35
N ARG A 203 6.48 -13.75 5.72
CA ARG A 203 5.45 -14.25 4.80
C ARG A 203 4.13 -13.57 5.08
N VAL A 204 3.47 -13.08 4.05
CA VAL A 204 2.11 -12.52 4.15
C VAL A 204 1.13 -13.38 3.38
N LYS A 205 0.05 -13.75 4.05
CA LYS A 205 -1.11 -14.36 3.43
C LYS A 205 -2.31 -13.41 3.51
N TYR A 206 -3.20 -13.48 2.54
CA TYR A 206 -4.35 -12.61 2.49
C TYR A 206 -5.65 -13.33 2.14
N TYR A 207 -6.74 -12.72 2.52
CA TYR A 207 -8.08 -13.04 2.05
C TYR A 207 -8.84 -11.74 1.79
N TYR A 208 -9.90 -11.82 0.98
CA TYR A 208 -10.76 -10.68 0.70
C TYR A 208 -12.03 -10.73 1.55
N ASP A 209 -12.34 -9.63 2.23
CA ASP A 209 -13.59 -9.48 2.97
C ASP A 209 -13.95 -8.00 3.18
N ASP A 210 -15.06 -7.75 3.84
CA ASP A 210 -15.48 -6.40 4.25
C ASP A 210 -14.94 -6.08 5.64
N ILE A 211 -13.79 -5.39 5.71
CA ILE A 211 -13.13 -5.02 6.96
C ILE A 211 -14.04 -4.27 7.94
N PRO A 212 -14.86 -3.26 7.51
CA PRO A 212 -15.82 -2.61 8.38
C PRO A 212 -16.77 -3.58 9.08
N ALA A 213 -17.17 -4.67 8.44
CA ALA A 213 -18.03 -5.67 9.06
C ALA A 213 -17.32 -6.44 10.19
N HIS A 214 -16.01 -6.64 10.08
CA HIS A 214 -15.21 -7.30 11.12
C HIS A 214 -14.88 -6.38 12.31
N ILE A 215 -14.78 -5.07 12.08
CA ILE A 215 -14.45 -4.07 13.10
C ILE A 215 -15.69 -3.63 13.87
N ASN A 216 -16.88 -3.70 13.26
CA ASN A 216 -18.12 -3.25 13.85
C ASN A 216 -18.55 -4.14 15.04
N HIS A 217 -18.10 -3.77 16.24
CA HIS A 217 -18.64 -4.08 17.59
C HIS A 217 -19.04 -5.54 17.93
N MET A 218 -19.02 -6.46 16.97
CA MET A 218 -19.39 -7.87 17.20
C MET A 218 -18.20 -8.73 17.63
N ASN A 219 -16.97 -8.32 17.29
CA ASN A 219 -15.73 -8.97 17.70
C ASN A 219 -14.95 -8.08 18.64
N VAL A 220 -14.91 -8.41 19.91
CA VAL A 220 -14.20 -7.64 20.94
C VAL A 220 -12.69 -7.66 20.72
N MET A 221 -12.14 -8.78 20.27
CA MET A 221 -10.70 -9.01 20.04
C MET A 221 -10.50 -9.74 18.70
N PRO A 222 -10.65 -9.04 17.54
CA PRO A 222 -10.58 -9.68 16.23
C PRO A 222 -9.15 -10.06 15.81
N PHE A 223 -8.14 -9.45 16.43
CA PHE A 223 -6.75 -9.62 16.09
C PHE A 223 -5.97 -10.35 17.17
N PHE A 224 -4.91 -11.02 16.78
CA PHE A 224 -4.02 -11.67 17.73
C PHE A 224 -2.60 -11.86 17.18
N ILE A 225 -1.65 -11.96 18.11
CA ILE A 225 -0.25 -12.30 17.86
C ILE A 225 0.09 -13.54 18.68
N LEU A 226 0.72 -14.50 18.04
CA LEU A 226 1.23 -15.70 18.68
C LEU A 226 2.75 -15.70 18.62
N THR A 227 3.38 -15.92 19.74
CA THR A 227 4.78 -16.32 19.86
C THR A 227 4.84 -17.80 20.20
N THR A 228 5.99 -18.39 20.47
CA THR A 228 6.12 -19.83 20.80
C THR A 228 5.32 -20.22 22.05
N ASP A 229 5.16 -19.34 23.02
CA ASP A 229 4.56 -19.62 24.32
C ASP A 229 3.55 -18.58 24.82
N CYS A 230 3.27 -17.55 24.03
CA CYS A 230 2.39 -16.46 24.40
C CYS A 230 1.32 -16.21 23.33
N THR A 231 0.14 -15.84 23.77
CA THR A 231 -0.98 -15.38 22.93
C THR A 231 -1.33 -13.96 23.36
N ILE A 232 -1.37 -13.03 22.42
CA ILE A 232 -1.82 -11.65 22.63
C ILE A 232 -3.05 -11.46 21.76
N SER A 233 -4.22 -11.30 22.36
CA SER A 233 -5.45 -10.91 21.66
C SER A 233 -5.58 -9.40 21.68
N LEU A 234 -5.97 -8.78 20.57
CA LEU A 234 -5.99 -7.34 20.37
C LEU A 234 -7.38 -6.85 19.93
N SER A 235 -7.81 -5.71 20.45
CA SER A 235 -9.01 -5.02 19.97
C SER A 235 -8.81 -4.48 18.55
N ALA A 236 -9.92 -4.14 17.89
CA ALA A 236 -9.91 -3.65 16.51
C ALA A 236 -9.12 -2.33 16.32
N ASP A 237 -9.06 -1.50 17.36
CA ASP A 237 -8.36 -0.22 17.39
C ASP A 237 -6.99 -0.28 18.08
N TYR A 238 -6.55 -1.51 18.47
CA TYR A 238 -5.27 -1.75 19.16
C TYR A 238 -5.10 -0.97 20.47
N THR A 239 -6.21 -0.70 21.17
CA THR A 239 -6.18 -0.03 22.48
C THR A 239 -6.38 -0.97 23.66
N LEU A 240 -6.73 -2.24 23.37
CA LEU A 240 -6.87 -3.30 24.36
C LEU A 240 -6.04 -4.51 23.97
N ALA A 241 -5.34 -5.10 24.93
CA ALA A 241 -4.64 -6.38 24.75
C ALA A 241 -4.93 -7.30 25.91
N ASP A 242 -5.24 -8.56 25.60
CA ASP A 242 -5.32 -9.65 26.58
C ASP A 242 -4.20 -10.66 26.30
N VAL A 243 -3.26 -10.73 27.22
CA VAL A 243 -2.04 -11.53 27.13
C VAL A 243 -2.18 -12.80 27.96
N SER A 244 -1.81 -13.93 27.39
CA SER A 244 -1.91 -15.22 28.09
C SER A 244 -0.80 -16.18 27.65
N SER A 245 -0.14 -16.77 28.64
CA SER A 245 0.79 -17.91 28.47
C SER A 245 0.13 -19.24 28.80
N ASN A 246 -1.22 -19.31 28.85
CA ASN A 246 -1.96 -20.54 29.10
C ASN A 246 -1.82 -21.52 27.91
N PRO A 247 -1.25 -22.73 28.09
CA PRO A 247 -1.00 -23.66 26.97
C PRO A 247 -2.28 -24.13 26.25
N LYS A 248 -3.41 -24.21 26.94
CA LYS A 248 -4.69 -24.61 26.31
C LYS A 248 -5.21 -23.48 25.40
N ARG A 249 -5.10 -22.23 25.86
CA ARG A 249 -5.47 -21.06 25.07
C ARG A 249 -4.54 -20.90 23.87
N HIS A 250 -3.26 -21.02 24.09
CA HIS A 250 -2.26 -20.96 23.03
C HIS A 250 -2.50 -22.02 21.94
N LYS A 251 -2.77 -23.26 22.31
CA LYS A 251 -3.12 -24.34 21.39
C LYS A 251 -4.39 -24.02 20.58
N LEU A 252 -5.41 -23.44 21.22
CA LEU A 252 -6.63 -23.01 20.51
C LEU A 252 -6.32 -21.98 19.43
N TYR A 253 -5.62 -20.90 19.78
CA TYR A 253 -5.29 -19.86 18.82
C TYR A 253 -4.34 -20.34 17.70
N THR A 254 -3.41 -21.24 18.04
CA THR A 254 -2.56 -21.90 17.03
C THR A 254 -3.39 -22.72 16.04
N SER A 255 -4.43 -23.43 16.50
CA SER A 255 -5.31 -24.17 15.59
C SER A 255 -6.15 -23.24 14.72
N ILE A 256 -6.66 -22.13 15.27
CA ILE A 256 -7.36 -21.09 14.49
C ILE A 256 -6.44 -20.50 13.43
N PHE A 257 -5.21 -20.14 13.81
CA PHE A 257 -4.24 -19.60 12.84
C PHE A 257 -3.96 -20.58 11.69
N LYS A 258 -3.77 -21.87 11.99
CA LYS A 258 -3.56 -22.90 10.98
C LYS A 258 -4.74 -23.05 10.03
N GLU A 259 -5.95 -22.99 10.55
CA GLU A 259 -7.17 -23.04 9.75
C GLU A 259 -7.25 -21.81 8.81
N MET A 260 -7.06 -20.62 9.37
CA MET A 260 -7.00 -19.39 8.55
C MET A 260 -5.89 -19.45 7.49
N PHE A 261 -4.70 -19.92 7.86
CA PHE A 261 -3.56 -20.06 6.96
C PHE A 261 -3.87 -20.97 5.78
N PHE A 262 -4.61 -22.05 6.00
CA PHE A 262 -5.01 -22.98 4.94
C PHE A 262 -6.01 -22.37 3.94
N HIS A 263 -6.86 -21.47 4.40
CA HIS A 263 -7.91 -20.82 3.59
C HIS A 263 -7.49 -19.48 3.00
N THR A 264 -6.24 -19.07 3.17
CA THR A 264 -5.71 -17.80 2.67
C THR A 264 -4.68 -18.03 1.57
N GLU A 265 -4.50 -17.03 0.70
CA GLU A 265 -3.56 -17.05 -0.41
C GLU A 265 -2.25 -16.33 -0.05
N ASP A 266 -1.13 -16.73 -0.65
CA ASP A 266 0.13 -16.02 -0.47
C ASP A 266 0.08 -14.67 -1.23
N LEU A 267 0.43 -13.57 -0.54
CA LEU A 267 0.45 -12.24 -1.15
C LEU A 267 1.61 -12.09 -2.16
N ILE A 268 2.73 -12.74 -1.89
CA ILE A 268 3.93 -12.72 -2.73
C ILE A 268 4.42 -14.14 -2.95
N PHE A 269 4.71 -14.45 -4.19
CA PHE A 269 5.44 -15.65 -4.55
C PHE A 269 6.90 -15.28 -4.80
N HIS A 270 7.81 -15.92 -4.04
CA HIS A 270 9.24 -15.82 -4.28
C HIS A 270 9.66 -16.95 -5.23
N GLU A 271 9.86 -16.66 -6.49
CA GLU A 271 10.46 -17.61 -7.43
C GLU A 271 11.98 -17.42 -7.44
N TYR A 272 12.67 -18.24 -6.67
CA TYR A 272 14.15 -18.20 -6.56
C TYR A 272 14.89 -18.74 -7.79
N LYS A 273 14.21 -19.35 -8.76
CA LYS A 273 14.78 -19.93 -9.97
C LYS A 273 13.88 -19.66 -11.17
N VAL A 274 13.59 -18.41 -11.43
CA VAL A 274 12.92 -18.04 -12.68
C VAL A 274 13.91 -18.25 -13.81
N ASN A 275 13.68 -19.26 -14.63
CA ASN A 275 14.28 -19.30 -15.94
C ASN A 275 13.48 -18.32 -16.81
N ILE A 276 13.92 -17.05 -16.81
CA ILE A 276 13.27 -15.92 -17.49
C ILE A 276 12.93 -16.27 -18.95
N VAL A 277 13.72 -17.15 -19.56
CA VAL A 277 13.55 -17.56 -20.96
C VAL A 277 12.46 -18.62 -21.13
N SER A 278 12.32 -19.56 -20.18
CA SER A 278 11.37 -20.68 -20.30
C SER A 278 10.00 -20.40 -19.70
N ASP A 279 9.94 -19.64 -18.62
CA ASP A 279 8.71 -19.48 -17.81
C ASP A 279 7.92 -18.22 -18.19
N SER A 280 8.62 -17.14 -18.58
CA SER A 280 7.99 -15.89 -18.99
C SER A 280 6.96 -16.01 -20.15
N PRO A 281 7.10 -16.88 -21.15
CA PRO A 281 6.09 -17.03 -22.20
C PRO A 281 4.72 -17.51 -21.68
N LYS A 282 4.70 -18.35 -20.62
CA LYS A 282 3.46 -18.84 -20.00
C LYS A 282 2.77 -17.77 -19.20
N GLU A 283 3.52 -16.98 -18.45
CA GLU A 283 3.01 -15.84 -17.67
C GLU A 283 2.49 -14.73 -18.59
N ILE A 284 3.21 -14.42 -19.68
CA ILE A 284 2.76 -13.47 -20.69
C ILE A 284 1.46 -13.95 -21.36
N ALA A 285 1.35 -15.24 -21.67
CA ALA A 285 0.14 -15.80 -22.25
C ALA A 285 -1.05 -15.73 -21.26
N ALA A 286 -0.81 -15.89 -19.97
CA ALA A 286 -1.81 -15.69 -18.92
C ALA A 286 -2.18 -14.22 -18.76
N SER A 287 -1.21 -13.30 -18.81
CA SER A 287 -1.41 -11.86 -18.65
C SER A 287 -2.17 -11.20 -19.81
N LYS A 288 -2.12 -11.77 -21.01
CA LYS A 288 -2.92 -11.29 -22.18
C LYS A 288 -4.42 -11.35 -21.97
N LYS A 289 -4.90 -12.11 -20.98
CA LYS A 289 -6.32 -12.27 -20.63
C LYS A 289 -6.78 -11.40 -19.46
N SER A 290 -5.87 -10.71 -18.78
CA SER A 290 -6.14 -9.89 -17.60
C SER A 290 -5.35 -8.58 -17.65
N SER A 291 -5.75 -7.60 -16.83
CA SER A 291 -4.96 -6.39 -16.63
C SER A 291 -3.64 -6.77 -15.96
N PHE A 292 -2.53 -6.35 -16.57
CA PHE A 292 -1.19 -6.60 -16.06
C PHE A 292 -0.56 -5.28 -15.61
N ALA A 293 0.10 -5.31 -14.45
CA ALA A 293 0.91 -4.19 -13.96
C ALA A 293 2.23 -4.75 -13.41
N GLU A 294 3.34 -4.21 -13.87
CA GLU A 294 4.67 -4.54 -13.39
C GLU A 294 5.25 -3.36 -12.61
N LEU A 295 5.78 -3.63 -11.43
CA LEU A 295 6.56 -2.70 -10.63
C LEU A 295 7.95 -3.29 -10.42
N SER A 296 8.93 -2.77 -11.12
CA SER A 296 10.28 -3.32 -11.12
C SER A 296 11.31 -2.21 -11.30
N ALA A 297 12.48 -2.36 -10.69
CA ALA A 297 13.62 -1.47 -10.92
C ALA A 297 14.18 -1.61 -12.34
N SER A 298 13.99 -2.78 -12.95
CA SER A 298 14.34 -3.07 -14.34
C SER A 298 13.20 -3.85 -14.99
N PRO A 299 12.20 -3.15 -15.56
CA PRO A 299 11.02 -3.78 -16.11
C PRO A 299 11.39 -4.77 -17.22
N PHE A 300 10.72 -5.93 -17.20
CA PHE A 300 10.90 -6.97 -18.19
C PHE A 300 10.19 -6.59 -19.50
N LEU A 301 10.90 -5.91 -20.38
CA LEU A 301 10.34 -5.36 -21.62
C LEU A 301 10.42 -6.31 -22.83
N LEU A 302 11.07 -7.47 -22.70
CA LEU A 302 11.24 -8.42 -23.81
C LEU A 302 9.95 -8.73 -24.57
N PRO A 303 8.79 -8.94 -23.93
CA PRO A 303 7.54 -9.23 -24.63
C PRO A 303 7.01 -8.09 -25.50
N TYR A 304 7.51 -6.88 -25.29
CA TYR A 304 7.06 -5.67 -25.99
C TYR A 304 8.00 -5.24 -27.12
N TYR A 305 9.15 -5.91 -27.25
CA TYR A 305 10.03 -5.66 -28.40
C TYR A 305 9.58 -6.44 -29.63
N SER A 306 9.79 -5.85 -30.81
CA SER A 306 9.61 -6.57 -32.06
C SER A 306 10.71 -7.63 -32.25
N ASP A 307 10.41 -8.71 -32.98
CA ASP A 307 11.38 -9.76 -33.30
C ASP A 307 12.69 -9.20 -33.93
N ARG A 308 12.58 -8.11 -34.69
CA ARG A 308 13.74 -7.41 -35.25
C ARG A 308 14.61 -6.79 -34.15
N ALA A 309 13.99 -6.08 -33.18
CA ALA A 309 14.72 -5.48 -32.08
C ALA A 309 15.38 -6.55 -31.18
N LEU A 310 14.67 -7.63 -30.91
CA LEU A 310 15.23 -8.77 -30.15
C LEU A 310 16.45 -9.38 -30.85
N LYS A 311 16.39 -9.58 -32.18
CA LYS A 311 17.53 -10.10 -32.99
C LYS A 311 18.75 -9.18 -32.98
N GLU A 312 18.53 -7.86 -32.86
CA GLU A 312 19.62 -6.88 -32.77
C GLU A 312 20.24 -6.82 -31.38
N MET A 313 19.44 -7.08 -30.32
CA MET A 313 19.86 -6.95 -28.91
C MET A 313 20.51 -8.22 -28.35
N VAL A 314 20.08 -9.39 -28.79
CA VAL A 314 20.58 -10.67 -28.27
C VAL A 314 21.83 -11.08 -29.00
N ARG A 315 22.87 -11.45 -28.25
CA ARG A 315 24.11 -11.97 -28.86
C ARG A 315 23.87 -13.35 -29.51
N LYS A 316 24.36 -13.54 -30.72
CA LYS A 316 24.19 -14.77 -31.49
C LYS A 316 24.88 -16.00 -30.89
N ASP A 317 25.82 -15.80 -29.98
CA ASP A 317 26.53 -16.82 -29.23
C ASP A 317 25.84 -17.27 -27.94
N THR A 318 24.68 -16.73 -27.66
CA THR A 318 23.85 -17.14 -26.50
C THR A 318 23.27 -18.53 -26.80
N SER A 319 23.42 -19.47 -25.87
CA SER A 319 22.94 -20.87 -26.01
C SER A 319 21.43 -20.97 -26.28
N ASP A 320 20.66 -20.01 -25.79
CA ASP A 320 19.19 -19.96 -25.90
C ASP A 320 18.68 -18.96 -26.94
N PHE A 321 19.55 -18.53 -27.87
CA PHE A 321 19.20 -17.52 -28.88
C PHE A 321 17.90 -17.85 -29.65
N THR A 322 17.72 -19.12 -30.04
CA THR A 322 16.53 -19.57 -30.77
C THR A 322 15.27 -19.60 -29.96
N SER A 323 15.36 -19.66 -28.62
CA SER A 323 14.22 -19.64 -27.74
C SER A 323 13.82 -18.22 -27.33
N ILE A 324 14.72 -17.24 -27.45
CA ILE A 324 14.50 -15.83 -27.13
C ILE A 324 13.93 -15.07 -28.34
N VAL A 325 14.29 -15.44 -29.54
CA VAL A 325 13.93 -14.83 -30.84
C VAL A 325 12.90 -15.67 -31.57
#